data_319bd4d170c2f3ba5e1481fcef9af26d
#
_entry.id   319bd4d170c2f3ba5e1481fcef9af26d
#
_cell.length_a   1.000
_cell.length_b   1.000
_cell.length_c   1.000
_cell.angle_alpha   90.00
_cell.angle_beta   90.00
_cell.angle_gamma   90.00
#
_symmetry.space_group_name_H-M   'P 1'
#
loop_
_entity.id
_entity.type
_entity.pdbx_description
1 polymer ?
#
loop_
_entity_poly.entity_id
_entity_poly.type
_entity_poly.pdbx_seq_one_letter_code
_entity_poly.pdbx_strand_id
1 'polypeptide(L)'
;MTKTDMPPTEVEAPLGQLTFFQKLAKKDVYWHLAFGGLLLGSAIWFIFWAFNYVGETDQALLLVITIAFAVFMAFNIGGNDVANSFGTSVGAGTLSMKQALVVAAIFEVSGAVIAGGEVTDTVRSGIVDLSAISNLQAIDFALIMASSLLGAAVWLLVATRMGWPVSTTHSIVGGIVGAALTVGFTTHTGGWSMVQWGGIGKIAISWVLSPVLGGVVAYILFKSIKSSILVYNERADQRLREIKQERADLRTRHKAWFERLNEIQQVSYTNAMVRDATTMNMGDYDPSDLESDYFKELERINREKDDLNAHKALDTWVPLLAAFGAVIIGSLMLFKGLDNLDINLSMLGNLLILTMLAAAVWMAVFIFARSLKRRDLSRSTFLLFSWMQVFTASAFAFSHGSNDIANAIGPFIAVLDVLRTGGISTESAVPGAVMLTLGIALIAGLWFIGRYVIKTVGSGLTEMHPASGFAAELSAAAVVMGSSLLGLPVSSTHILIGAVLGIGIVNKAANWSLMKPIALAWVITLPAAAVISAITVSVLRVIF
;
A
#
# COMPACT_ATOMS: atom_id res chain seq x y z
N MET A 1 37.35 3.21 -5.69
CA MET A 1 36.97 4.63 -5.69
C MET A 1 36.22 4.93 -4.41
N THR A 2 36.65 5.92 -3.70
CA THR A 2 36.36 6.29 -2.32
C THR A 2 34.90 6.68 -2.09
N LYS A 3 34.35 6.19 -0.97
CA LYS A 3 33.10 6.67 -0.33
C LYS A 3 33.23 8.15 0.04
N THR A 4 32.78 9.06 -0.79
CA THR A 4 32.51 10.46 -0.40
C THR A 4 31.69 11.09 -1.51
N ASP A 5 30.50 11.51 -1.14
CA ASP A 5 29.59 12.51 -1.68
C ASP A 5 28.14 12.03 -1.80
N MET A 6 27.64 11.49 -0.67
CA MET A 6 26.21 11.64 -0.36
C MET A 6 26.07 12.79 0.64
N PRO A 7 25.07 13.69 0.51
CA PRO A 7 24.81 14.68 1.53
C PRO A 7 24.50 13.95 2.86
N PRO A 8 24.93 14.49 4.00
CA PRO A 8 24.72 13.84 5.28
C PRO A 8 23.23 13.62 5.49
N THR A 9 22.81 12.35 5.55
CA THR A 9 21.57 11.99 6.20
C THR A 9 21.67 12.54 7.62
N GLU A 10 20.75 13.43 8.00
CA GLU A 10 20.59 13.84 9.39
C GLU A 10 20.53 12.59 10.26
N VAL A 11 21.63 12.28 10.90
CA VAL A 11 21.73 11.27 11.95
C VAL A 11 20.93 11.83 13.11
N GLU A 12 19.68 11.39 13.26
CA GLU A 12 18.89 11.67 14.45
C GLU A 12 19.68 11.16 15.67
N ALA A 13 19.98 12.10 16.58
CA ALA A 13 20.59 11.82 17.87
C ALA A 13 19.81 10.74 18.64
N PRO A 14 20.46 9.93 19.49
CA PRO A 14 19.81 8.87 20.23
C PRO A 14 18.65 9.42 21.06
N LEU A 15 17.50 8.75 21.02
CA LEU A 15 16.22 9.06 21.68
C LEU A 15 16.33 8.93 23.20
N GLY A 16 17.18 9.75 23.82
CA GLY A 16 17.26 9.95 25.26
C GLY A 16 16.69 11.31 25.64
N GLN A 17 15.56 11.32 26.36
CA GLN A 17 15.08 12.44 27.18
C GLN A 17 14.66 13.75 26.46
N LEU A 18 13.80 13.65 25.45
CA LEU A 18 13.00 14.82 25.03
C LEU A 18 11.61 14.74 25.68
N THR A 19 11.18 15.82 26.36
CA THR A 19 9.80 15.94 26.87
C THR A 19 8.81 15.87 25.70
N PHE A 20 7.58 15.42 25.96
CA PHE A 20 6.52 15.27 24.95
C PHE A 20 6.37 16.52 24.06
N PHE A 21 6.48 17.73 24.61
CA PHE A 21 6.37 19.00 23.90
C PHE A 21 7.61 19.38 23.06
N GLN A 22 8.79 18.93 23.41
CA GLN A 22 10.00 19.14 22.61
C GLN A 22 10.08 18.20 21.39
N LYS A 23 9.35 17.08 21.43
CA LYS A 23 9.21 16.14 20.30
C LYS A 23 8.25 16.64 19.21
N LEU A 24 7.42 17.62 19.50
CA LEU A 24 6.60 18.33 18.53
C LEU A 24 7.50 19.33 17.79
N ALA A 25 8.12 18.91 16.69
CA ALA A 25 8.78 19.85 15.79
C ALA A 25 7.79 20.96 15.44
N LYS A 26 8.17 22.24 15.60
CA LYS A 26 7.28 23.40 15.34
C LYS A 26 6.53 23.35 14.00
N LYS A 27 7.07 22.65 13.00
CA LYS A 27 6.46 22.42 11.67
C LYS A 27 5.27 21.47 11.67
N ASP A 28 5.16 20.55 12.62
CA ASP A 28 4.10 19.52 12.63
C ASP A 28 2.96 19.81 13.60
N VAL A 29 3.06 20.87 14.40
CA VAL A 29 2.02 21.30 15.36
C VAL A 29 0.69 21.55 14.65
N TYR A 30 0.70 22.23 13.52
CA TYR A 30 -0.52 22.49 12.74
C TYR A 30 -1.20 21.18 12.26
N TRP A 31 -0.43 20.21 11.85
CA TRP A 31 -0.94 18.89 11.44
C TRP A 31 -1.50 18.10 12.62
N HIS A 32 -0.83 18.16 13.78
CA HIS A 32 -1.35 17.54 15.01
C HIS A 32 -2.67 18.18 15.44
N LEU A 33 -2.77 19.50 15.39
CA LEU A 33 -4.00 20.22 15.71
C LEU A 33 -5.10 19.92 14.69
N ALA A 34 -4.76 19.89 13.39
CA ALA A 34 -5.72 19.60 12.33
C ALA A 34 -6.30 18.19 12.46
N PHE A 35 -5.46 17.15 12.54
CA PHE A 35 -5.94 15.75 12.67
C PHE A 35 -6.58 15.48 14.03
N GLY A 36 -6.05 16.04 15.12
CA GLY A 36 -6.65 15.92 16.44
C GLY A 36 -8.00 16.64 16.53
N GLY A 37 -8.10 17.85 15.97
CA GLY A 37 -9.34 18.60 15.92
C GLY A 37 -10.40 17.95 15.01
N LEU A 38 -9.97 17.40 13.86
CA LEU A 38 -10.85 16.67 12.95
C LEU A 38 -11.39 15.40 13.61
N LEU A 39 -10.53 14.62 14.28
CA LEU A 39 -10.93 13.40 15.00
C LEU A 39 -11.91 13.72 16.13
N LEU A 40 -11.60 14.71 16.97
CA LEU A 40 -12.47 15.10 18.09
C LEU A 40 -13.79 15.66 17.59
N GLY A 41 -13.76 16.56 16.59
CA GLY A 41 -14.97 17.16 16.01
C GLY A 41 -15.86 16.11 15.35
N SER A 42 -15.28 15.18 14.59
CA SER A 42 -16.04 14.08 13.96
C SER A 42 -16.64 13.13 15.01
N ALA A 43 -15.90 12.80 16.07
CA ALA A 43 -16.40 11.95 17.13
C ALA A 43 -17.56 12.60 17.89
N ILE A 44 -17.46 13.88 18.23
CA ILE A 44 -18.55 14.63 18.87
C ILE A 44 -19.79 14.69 17.96
N TRP A 45 -19.60 15.07 16.69
CA TRP A 45 -20.70 15.09 15.71
C TRP A 45 -21.35 13.72 15.59
N PHE A 46 -20.53 12.65 15.58
CA PHE A 46 -21.01 11.29 15.44
C PHE A 46 -21.82 10.81 16.64
N ILE A 47 -21.47 11.21 17.86
CA ILE A 47 -22.28 10.93 19.06
C ILE A 47 -23.69 11.52 18.89
N PHE A 48 -23.81 12.80 18.49
CA PHE A 48 -25.13 13.42 18.26
C PHE A 48 -25.91 12.72 17.15
N TRP A 49 -25.23 12.36 16.05
CA TRP A 49 -25.86 11.60 14.97
C TRP A 49 -26.36 10.23 15.44
N ALA A 50 -25.55 9.50 16.22
CA ALA A 50 -25.88 8.16 16.70
C ALA A 50 -27.09 8.16 17.64
N PHE A 51 -27.20 9.14 18.53
CA PHE A 51 -28.38 9.29 19.36
C PHE A 51 -29.66 9.57 18.54
N ASN A 52 -29.55 10.40 17.50
CA ASN A 52 -30.68 10.61 16.61
C ASN A 52 -31.04 9.36 15.77
N TYR A 53 -30.04 8.56 15.41
CA TYR A 53 -30.24 7.34 14.62
C TYR A 53 -30.83 6.19 15.42
N VAL A 54 -30.39 6.00 16.67
CA VAL A 54 -30.88 4.95 17.58
C VAL A 54 -32.26 5.32 18.14
N GLY A 55 -32.51 6.61 18.42
CA GLY A 55 -33.70 7.09 19.10
C GLY A 55 -33.59 6.95 20.63
N GLU A 56 -34.72 6.83 21.32
CA GLU A 56 -34.78 6.63 22.76
C GLU A 56 -34.24 5.22 23.11
N THR A 57 -33.24 5.18 23.97
CA THR A 57 -32.61 3.92 24.45
C THR A 57 -32.23 4.04 25.92
N ASP A 58 -32.55 3.00 26.70
CA ASP A 58 -32.09 2.89 28.08
C ASP A 58 -30.58 2.60 28.19
N GLN A 59 -29.93 2.27 27.07
CA GLN A 59 -28.52 1.89 26.99
C GLN A 59 -27.62 3.01 26.42
N ALA A 60 -27.94 4.27 26.74
CA ALA A 60 -27.20 5.45 26.25
C ALA A 60 -25.70 5.39 26.57
N LEU A 61 -25.34 4.88 27.77
CA LEU A 61 -23.96 4.72 28.19
C LEU A 61 -23.22 3.68 27.30
N LEU A 62 -23.87 2.55 26.99
CA LEU A 62 -23.28 1.52 26.12
C LEU A 62 -23.04 2.08 24.70
N LEU A 63 -23.97 2.89 24.17
CA LEU A 63 -23.79 3.55 22.88
C LEU A 63 -22.52 4.41 22.86
N VAL A 64 -22.34 5.29 23.85
CA VAL A 64 -21.17 6.18 23.93
C VAL A 64 -19.87 5.40 24.09
N ILE A 65 -19.84 4.38 24.95
CA ILE A 65 -18.68 3.52 25.15
C ILE A 65 -18.33 2.79 23.85
N THR A 66 -19.32 2.24 23.14
CA THR A 66 -19.09 1.52 21.89
C THR A 66 -18.59 2.45 20.78
N ILE A 67 -19.10 3.69 20.68
CA ILE A 67 -18.55 4.71 19.78
C ILE A 67 -17.07 4.96 20.09
N ALA A 68 -16.71 5.13 21.35
CA ALA A 68 -15.32 5.33 21.75
C ALA A 68 -14.43 4.12 21.37
N PHE A 69 -14.92 2.90 21.55
CA PHE A 69 -14.20 1.67 21.18
C PHE A 69 -14.04 1.55 19.66
N ALA A 70 -15.08 1.85 18.87
CA ALA A 70 -15.04 1.81 17.41
C ALA A 70 -14.08 2.85 16.83
N VAL A 71 -14.11 4.10 17.34
CA VAL A 71 -13.18 5.15 16.97
C VAL A 71 -11.75 4.76 17.34
N PHE A 72 -11.53 4.19 18.51
CA PHE A 72 -10.23 3.71 18.96
C PHE A 72 -9.73 2.53 18.11
N MET A 73 -10.62 1.61 17.73
CA MET A 73 -10.29 0.52 16.80
C MET A 73 -9.87 1.05 15.44
N ALA A 74 -10.67 1.92 14.81
CA ALA A 74 -10.36 2.51 13.52
C ALA A 74 -9.05 3.32 13.55
N PHE A 75 -8.80 4.07 14.63
CA PHE A 75 -7.53 4.77 14.85
C PHE A 75 -6.33 3.81 14.85
N ASN A 76 -6.45 2.65 15.51
CA ASN A 76 -5.36 1.67 15.55
C ASN A 76 -5.22 0.89 14.22
N ILE A 77 -6.31 0.66 13.47
CA ILE A 77 -6.23 0.16 12.09
C ILE A 77 -5.35 1.09 11.26
N GLY A 78 -5.62 2.39 11.29
CA GLY A 78 -4.82 3.39 10.58
C GLY A 78 -3.35 3.37 10.99
N GLY A 79 -3.09 3.23 12.28
CA GLY A 79 -1.73 3.22 12.82
C GLY A 79 -0.92 1.97 12.53
N ASN A 80 -1.55 0.83 12.35
CA ASN A 80 -0.87 -0.44 12.06
C ASN A 80 -0.97 -0.83 10.59
N ASP A 81 -2.18 -0.97 10.05
CA ASP A 81 -2.38 -1.56 8.73
C ASP A 81 -2.26 -0.55 7.58
N VAL A 82 -2.85 0.64 7.68
CA VAL A 82 -2.66 1.67 6.64
C VAL A 82 -1.19 2.07 6.53
N ALA A 83 -0.47 2.05 7.66
CA ALA A 83 0.97 2.28 7.67
C ALA A 83 1.72 1.25 6.80
N ASN A 84 1.27 0.00 6.73
CA ASN A 84 1.84 -1.01 5.85
C ASN A 84 1.65 -0.65 4.37
N SER A 85 0.47 -0.16 3.99
CA SER A 85 0.14 0.19 2.61
C SER A 85 1.11 1.22 2.00
N PHE A 86 1.66 2.09 2.82
CA PHE A 86 2.60 3.14 2.39
C PHE A 86 4.06 2.87 2.76
N GLY A 87 4.35 1.80 3.49
CA GLY A 87 5.71 1.44 3.87
C GLY A 87 6.62 1.25 2.66
N THR A 88 6.13 0.57 1.63
CA THR A 88 6.85 0.34 0.36
C THR A 88 7.11 1.63 -0.41
N SER A 89 6.11 2.51 -0.54
CA SER A 89 6.21 3.78 -1.29
C SER A 89 7.10 4.80 -0.57
N VAL A 90 7.00 4.88 0.75
CA VAL A 90 7.87 5.75 1.57
C VAL A 90 9.28 5.18 1.64
N GLY A 91 9.43 3.86 1.77
CA GLY A 91 10.72 3.18 1.78
C GLY A 91 11.48 3.29 0.46
N ALA A 92 10.79 3.29 -0.68
CA ALA A 92 11.37 3.51 -2.01
C ALA A 92 11.68 5.00 -2.31
N GLY A 93 11.26 5.92 -1.43
CA GLY A 93 11.42 7.36 -1.65
C GLY A 93 10.46 7.94 -2.72
N THR A 94 9.41 7.21 -3.06
CA THR A 94 8.39 7.63 -4.02
C THR A 94 7.46 8.68 -3.43
N LEU A 95 7.02 8.47 -2.20
CA LEU A 95 6.15 9.37 -1.44
C LEU A 95 6.83 9.81 -0.14
N SER A 96 6.68 11.08 0.21
CA SER A 96 6.93 11.51 1.58
C SER A 96 5.76 11.08 2.48
N MET A 97 5.98 11.03 3.80
CA MET A 97 4.93 10.71 4.77
C MET A 97 3.67 11.58 4.60
N LYS A 98 3.83 12.88 4.33
CA LYS A 98 2.69 13.80 4.16
C LYS A 98 1.90 13.53 2.87
N GLN A 99 2.60 13.17 1.78
CA GLN A 99 1.94 12.76 0.53
C GLN A 99 1.20 11.44 0.70
N ALA A 100 1.82 10.46 1.39
CA ALA A 100 1.18 9.18 1.72
C ALA A 100 -0.12 9.38 2.51
N LEU A 101 -0.13 10.31 3.48
CA LEU A 101 -1.35 10.67 4.23
C LEU A 101 -2.47 11.22 3.36
N VAL A 102 -2.14 12.09 2.40
CA VAL A 102 -3.15 12.64 1.47
C VAL A 102 -3.72 11.53 0.59
N VAL A 103 -2.87 10.65 0.07
CA VAL A 103 -3.30 9.50 -0.73
C VAL A 103 -4.18 8.58 0.12
N ALA A 104 -3.75 8.25 1.35
CA ALA A 104 -4.55 7.45 2.28
C ALA A 104 -5.91 8.08 2.56
N ALA A 105 -5.96 9.37 2.89
CA ALA A 105 -7.21 10.06 3.21
C ALA A 105 -8.25 9.97 2.09
N ILE A 106 -7.80 10.01 0.84
CA ILE A 106 -8.68 9.92 -0.31
C ILE A 106 -9.09 8.45 -0.58
N PHE A 107 -8.12 7.57 -0.74
CA PHE A 107 -8.37 6.24 -1.28
C PHE A 107 -8.85 5.23 -0.22
N GLU A 108 -8.35 5.28 1.02
CA GLU A 108 -8.84 4.42 2.11
C GLU A 108 -10.31 4.71 2.42
N VAL A 109 -10.65 6.00 2.59
CA VAL A 109 -12.04 6.39 2.87
C VAL A 109 -12.95 6.06 1.69
N SER A 110 -12.50 6.31 0.45
CA SER A 110 -13.26 5.94 -0.74
C SER A 110 -13.49 4.43 -0.83
N GLY A 111 -12.45 3.62 -0.55
CA GLY A 111 -12.53 2.16 -0.52
C GLY A 111 -13.54 1.66 0.51
N ALA A 112 -13.50 2.23 1.71
CA ALA A 112 -14.43 1.94 2.78
C ALA A 112 -15.90 2.21 2.37
N VAL A 113 -16.14 3.41 1.83
CA VAL A 113 -17.50 3.86 1.46
C VAL A 113 -18.06 3.09 0.26
N ILE A 114 -17.25 2.85 -0.76
CA ILE A 114 -17.69 2.27 -2.03
C ILE A 114 -17.75 0.74 -1.99
N ALA A 115 -16.81 0.09 -1.30
CA ALA A 115 -16.59 -1.35 -1.44
C ALA A 115 -16.48 -2.13 -0.11
N GLY A 116 -16.82 -1.52 1.05
CA GLY A 116 -16.65 -2.12 2.37
C GLY A 116 -17.80 -3.02 2.87
N GLY A 117 -18.93 -3.12 2.16
CA GLY A 117 -20.16 -3.76 2.67
C GLY A 117 -20.02 -5.26 2.94
N GLU A 118 -19.62 -6.05 1.94
CA GLU A 118 -19.59 -7.53 1.99
C GLU A 118 -18.73 -8.10 3.15
N VAL A 119 -17.54 -7.51 3.34
CA VAL A 119 -16.64 -7.94 4.43
C VAL A 119 -17.23 -7.56 5.79
N THR A 120 -17.92 -6.42 5.86
CA THR A 120 -18.62 -5.96 7.07
C THR A 120 -19.66 -6.99 7.52
N ASP A 121 -20.45 -7.54 6.61
CA ASP A 121 -21.48 -8.55 6.92
C ASP A 121 -20.84 -9.85 7.43
N THR A 122 -19.71 -10.27 6.85
CA THR A 122 -18.97 -11.45 7.31
C THR A 122 -18.43 -11.26 8.73
N VAL A 123 -17.85 -10.10 9.05
CA VAL A 123 -17.32 -9.82 10.40
C VAL A 123 -18.45 -9.68 11.41
N ARG A 124 -19.60 -9.13 11.00
CA ARG A 124 -20.76 -8.92 11.85
C ARG A 124 -21.50 -10.19 12.22
N SER A 125 -21.75 -11.09 11.25
CA SER A 125 -22.64 -12.25 11.44
C SER A 125 -21.99 -13.61 11.15
N GLY A 126 -20.79 -13.65 10.54
CA GLY A 126 -20.13 -14.89 10.10
C GLY A 126 -19.26 -15.59 11.17
N ILE A 127 -19.10 -15.02 12.36
CA ILE A 127 -18.17 -15.52 13.39
C ILE A 127 -18.91 -16.11 14.58
N VAL A 128 -19.99 -15.47 15.03
CA VAL A 128 -20.82 -15.92 16.16
C VAL A 128 -22.01 -16.73 15.65
N ASP A 129 -22.31 -17.86 16.28
CA ASP A 129 -23.48 -18.64 15.94
C ASP A 129 -24.76 -18.03 16.54
N LEU A 130 -25.52 -17.33 15.69
CA LEU A 130 -26.74 -16.65 16.10
C LEU A 130 -27.84 -17.64 16.53
N SER A 131 -27.78 -18.89 16.12
CA SER A 131 -28.74 -19.94 16.55
C SER A 131 -28.47 -20.36 18.01
N ALA A 132 -27.23 -20.36 18.44
CA ALA A 132 -26.86 -20.61 19.83
C ALA A 132 -27.23 -19.42 20.75
N ILE A 133 -27.29 -18.20 20.20
CA ILE A 133 -27.67 -16.97 20.91
C ILE A 133 -29.20 -16.88 21.13
N SER A 134 -30.01 -17.70 20.48
CA SER A 134 -31.48 -17.63 20.62
C SER A 134 -31.97 -17.72 22.09
N ASN A 135 -31.14 -18.24 23.00
CA ASN A 135 -31.38 -18.32 24.44
C ASN A 135 -30.73 -17.17 25.23
N LEU A 136 -30.03 -16.25 24.58
CA LEU A 136 -29.42 -15.05 25.16
C LEU A 136 -30.22 -13.80 24.82
N GLN A 137 -30.03 -12.76 25.62
CA GLN A 137 -30.60 -11.45 25.31
C GLN A 137 -29.79 -10.80 24.17
N ALA A 138 -30.44 -10.02 23.31
CA ALA A 138 -29.75 -9.29 22.24
C ALA A 138 -28.61 -8.40 22.75
N ILE A 139 -28.74 -7.91 24.00
CA ILE A 139 -27.71 -7.12 24.66
C ILE A 139 -26.41 -7.90 24.86
N ASP A 140 -26.46 -9.21 25.16
CA ASP A 140 -25.23 -10.03 25.31
C ASP A 140 -24.43 -10.06 23.98
N PHE A 141 -25.12 -10.13 22.84
CA PHE A 141 -24.47 -10.02 21.52
C PHE A 141 -23.84 -8.64 21.31
N ALA A 142 -24.52 -7.56 21.69
CA ALA A 142 -23.97 -6.22 21.65
C ALA A 142 -22.72 -6.08 22.53
N LEU A 143 -22.71 -6.70 23.74
CA LEU A 143 -21.56 -6.67 24.63
C LEU A 143 -20.38 -7.48 24.09
N ILE A 144 -20.64 -8.63 23.42
CA ILE A 144 -19.59 -9.41 22.72
C ILE A 144 -18.92 -8.52 21.65
N MET A 145 -19.72 -7.86 20.81
CA MET A 145 -19.23 -7.02 19.71
C MET A 145 -18.50 -5.77 20.23
N ALA A 146 -19.04 -5.08 21.22
CA ALA A 146 -18.37 -3.93 21.83
C ALA A 146 -17.02 -4.32 22.47
N SER A 147 -16.97 -5.46 23.18
CA SER A 147 -15.76 -5.96 23.82
C SER A 147 -14.67 -6.33 22.81
N SER A 148 -15.07 -6.88 21.66
CA SER A 148 -14.14 -7.24 20.58
C SER A 148 -13.44 -6.00 20.00
N LEU A 149 -14.14 -4.88 19.87
CA LEU A 149 -13.56 -3.62 19.42
C LEU A 149 -12.45 -3.14 20.34
N LEU A 150 -12.70 -3.13 21.66
CA LEU A 150 -11.69 -2.71 22.61
C LEU A 150 -10.53 -3.69 22.68
N GLY A 151 -10.80 -4.99 22.72
CA GLY A 151 -9.75 -6.01 22.82
C GLY A 151 -8.80 -6.00 21.63
N ALA A 152 -9.35 -5.90 20.42
CA ALA A 152 -8.56 -5.77 19.21
C ALA A 152 -7.77 -4.44 19.18
N ALA A 153 -8.41 -3.31 19.53
CA ALA A 153 -7.77 -2.00 19.52
C ALA A 153 -6.59 -1.91 20.51
N VAL A 154 -6.75 -2.44 21.72
CA VAL A 154 -5.68 -2.45 22.72
C VAL A 154 -4.50 -3.29 22.24
N TRP A 155 -4.75 -4.47 21.68
CA TRP A 155 -3.70 -5.30 21.12
C TRP A 155 -2.97 -4.60 19.98
N LEU A 156 -3.71 -4.00 19.02
CA LEU A 156 -3.14 -3.24 17.91
C LEU A 156 -2.27 -2.08 18.39
N LEU A 157 -2.70 -1.35 19.42
CA LEU A 157 -1.91 -0.26 20.00
C LEU A 157 -0.56 -0.77 20.55
N VAL A 158 -0.58 -1.89 21.26
CA VAL A 158 0.65 -2.51 21.78
C VAL A 158 1.57 -2.92 20.63
N ALA A 159 1.06 -3.66 19.65
CA ALA A 159 1.80 -4.11 18.50
C ALA A 159 2.39 -2.95 17.68
N THR A 160 1.60 -1.89 17.45
CA THR A 160 2.03 -0.69 16.72
C THR A 160 3.18 0.02 17.44
N ARG A 161 3.11 0.15 18.77
CA ARG A 161 4.20 0.76 19.55
C ARG A 161 5.49 -0.05 19.54
N MET A 162 5.36 -1.37 19.38
CA MET A 162 6.52 -2.28 19.21
C MET A 162 7.03 -2.30 17.76
N GLY A 163 6.35 -1.62 16.84
CA GLY A 163 6.66 -1.63 15.40
C GLY A 163 6.35 -2.98 14.72
N TRP A 164 5.47 -3.79 15.33
CA TRP A 164 5.07 -5.08 14.76
C TRP A 164 3.91 -4.89 13.79
N PRO A 165 4.09 -5.28 12.51
CA PRO A 165 2.99 -5.34 11.56
C PRO A 165 2.15 -6.59 11.87
N VAL A 166 0.99 -6.39 12.48
CA VAL A 166 0.04 -7.46 12.83
C VAL A 166 -1.25 -7.32 12.02
N SER A 167 -2.10 -8.32 12.07
CA SER A 167 -3.37 -8.35 11.35
C SER A 167 -4.50 -7.79 12.20
N THR A 168 -5.18 -6.77 11.72
CA THR A 168 -6.40 -6.24 12.34
C THR A 168 -7.53 -7.27 12.26
N THR A 169 -7.61 -8.02 11.16
CA THR A 169 -8.61 -9.10 10.99
C THR A 169 -8.41 -10.22 12.01
N HIS A 170 -7.17 -10.66 12.27
CA HIS A 170 -6.89 -11.63 13.32
C HIS A 170 -7.28 -11.07 14.71
N SER A 171 -6.99 -9.78 14.93
CA SER A 171 -7.30 -9.14 16.22
C SER A 171 -8.80 -9.11 16.49
N ILE A 172 -9.61 -8.70 15.52
CA ILE A 172 -11.06 -8.61 15.72
C ILE A 172 -11.73 -9.98 15.78
N VAL A 173 -11.34 -10.93 14.92
CA VAL A 173 -11.85 -12.30 14.97
C VAL A 173 -11.49 -12.96 16.29
N GLY A 174 -10.25 -12.84 16.73
CA GLY A 174 -9.81 -13.32 18.06
C GLY A 174 -10.61 -12.69 19.19
N GLY A 175 -10.85 -11.38 19.11
CA GLY A 175 -11.66 -10.64 20.08
C GLY A 175 -13.11 -11.12 20.15
N ILE A 176 -13.77 -11.29 19.01
CA ILE A 176 -15.15 -11.80 18.93
C ILE A 176 -15.23 -13.21 19.50
N VAL A 177 -14.33 -14.10 19.09
CA VAL A 177 -14.28 -15.49 19.57
C VAL A 177 -14.06 -15.51 21.08
N GLY A 178 -13.09 -14.77 21.61
CA GLY A 178 -12.81 -14.71 23.04
C GLY A 178 -13.99 -14.22 23.88
N ALA A 179 -14.66 -13.15 23.44
CA ALA A 179 -15.83 -12.63 24.11
C ALA A 179 -17.03 -13.60 24.02
N ALA A 180 -17.30 -14.18 22.83
CA ALA A 180 -18.38 -15.14 22.63
C ALA A 180 -18.24 -16.39 23.48
N LEU A 181 -17.05 -17.00 23.52
CA LEU A 181 -16.76 -18.15 24.38
C LEU A 181 -16.94 -17.81 25.85
N THR A 182 -16.48 -16.64 26.29
CA THR A 182 -16.63 -16.19 27.69
C THR A 182 -18.10 -16.07 28.06
N VAL A 183 -18.92 -15.44 27.22
CA VAL A 183 -20.37 -15.34 27.45
C VAL A 183 -20.99 -16.73 27.45
N GLY A 184 -20.71 -17.58 26.47
CA GLY A 184 -21.28 -18.92 26.36
C GLY A 184 -20.96 -19.83 27.53
N PHE A 185 -19.73 -19.75 28.09
CA PHE A 185 -19.36 -20.53 29.30
C PHE A 185 -19.93 -19.93 30.58
N THR A 186 -19.95 -18.62 30.75
CA THR A 186 -20.44 -17.96 31.95
C THR A 186 -21.97 -17.99 32.09
N THR A 187 -22.69 -18.06 31.01
CA THR A 187 -24.17 -18.16 30.96
C THR A 187 -24.66 -19.59 30.83
N HIS A 188 -23.77 -20.57 30.63
CA HIS A 188 -24.12 -21.97 30.36
C HIS A 188 -25.02 -22.16 29.13
N THR A 189 -25.00 -21.23 28.15
CA THR A 189 -25.89 -21.25 27.00
C THR A 189 -25.30 -21.86 25.76
N GLY A 190 -24.01 -22.29 25.75
CA GLY A 190 -23.47 -22.92 24.55
C GLY A 190 -21.97 -23.19 24.58
N GLY A 191 -21.16 -22.44 25.32
CA GLY A 191 -19.71 -22.64 25.35
C GLY A 191 -19.10 -22.60 23.96
N TRP A 192 -18.55 -23.73 23.50
CA TRP A 192 -17.92 -23.84 22.16
C TRP A 192 -18.88 -23.65 20.99
N SER A 193 -20.18 -23.93 21.14
CA SER A 193 -21.18 -23.77 20.08
C SER A 193 -21.53 -22.31 19.81
N MET A 194 -21.08 -21.38 20.64
CA MET A 194 -21.24 -19.94 20.40
C MET A 194 -20.47 -19.44 19.18
N VAL A 195 -19.57 -20.24 18.63
CA VAL A 195 -18.68 -19.84 17.55
C VAL A 195 -18.98 -20.67 16.29
N GLN A 196 -19.12 -19.99 15.17
CA GLN A 196 -19.25 -20.63 13.84
C GLN A 196 -17.91 -21.16 13.36
N TRP A 197 -17.47 -22.31 13.86
CA TRP A 197 -16.16 -22.90 13.51
C TRP A 197 -15.99 -23.17 12.01
N GLY A 198 -17.07 -23.44 11.27
CA GLY A 198 -17.05 -23.58 9.83
C GLY A 198 -16.69 -22.26 9.11
N GLY A 199 -17.24 -21.14 9.59
CA GLY A 199 -16.89 -19.80 9.14
C GLY A 199 -15.45 -19.44 9.47
N ILE A 200 -15.03 -19.66 10.71
CA ILE A 200 -13.64 -19.44 11.15
C ILE A 200 -12.66 -20.28 10.33
N GLY A 201 -12.99 -21.53 10.00
CA GLY A 201 -12.15 -22.39 9.16
C GLY A 201 -11.93 -21.82 7.76
N LYS A 202 -12.96 -21.27 7.10
CA LYS A 202 -12.83 -20.58 5.80
C LYS A 202 -11.94 -19.35 5.90
N ILE A 203 -12.14 -18.53 6.94
CA ILE A 203 -11.33 -17.35 7.21
C ILE A 203 -9.87 -17.75 7.46
N ALA A 204 -9.61 -18.77 8.28
CA ALA A 204 -8.26 -19.24 8.58
C ALA A 204 -7.52 -19.78 7.33
N ILE A 205 -8.21 -20.47 6.43
CA ILE A 205 -7.64 -20.89 5.14
C ILE A 205 -7.25 -19.65 4.31
N SER A 206 -8.10 -18.63 4.26
CA SER A 206 -7.79 -17.40 3.52
C SER A 206 -6.55 -16.66 4.08
N TRP A 207 -6.32 -16.72 5.40
CA TRP A 207 -5.15 -16.12 6.03
C TRP A 207 -3.82 -16.77 5.65
N VAL A 208 -3.84 -18.06 5.31
CA VAL A 208 -2.65 -18.78 4.82
C VAL A 208 -2.50 -18.61 3.31
N LEU A 209 -3.60 -18.73 2.58
CA LEU A 209 -3.58 -18.70 1.11
C LEU A 209 -3.25 -17.30 0.56
N SER A 210 -3.81 -16.25 1.17
CA SER A 210 -3.67 -14.89 0.65
C SER A 210 -2.23 -14.34 0.67
N PRO A 211 -1.41 -14.48 1.72
CA PRO A 211 -0.01 -14.05 1.68
C PRO A 211 0.83 -14.89 0.72
N VAL A 212 0.53 -16.18 0.56
CA VAL A 212 1.20 -17.04 -0.42
C VAL A 212 0.89 -16.57 -1.84
N LEU A 213 -0.39 -16.28 -2.15
CA LEU A 213 -0.79 -15.71 -3.43
C LEU A 213 -0.13 -14.36 -3.69
N GLY A 214 -0.15 -13.46 -2.70
CA GLY A 214 0.54 -12.16 -2.79
C GLY A 214 2.03 -12.32 -3.10
N GLY A 215 2.69 -13.27 -2.43
CA GLY A 215 4.11 -13.58 -2.65
C GLY A 215 4.40 -14.16 -4.04
N VAL A 216 3.60 -15.11 -4.50
CA VAL A 216 3.77 -15.73 -5.82
C VAL A 216 3.52 -14.73 -6.94
N VAL A 217 2.43 -13.95 -6.85
CA VAL A 217 2.11 -12.94 -7.86
C VAL A 217 3.20 -11.87 -7.91
N ALA A 218 3.64 -11.37 -6.77
CA ALA A 218 4.72 -10.38 -6.70
C ALA A 218 6.07 -10.92 -7.21
N TYR A 219 6.38 -12.18 -6.90
CA TYR A 219 7.58 -12.86 -7.42
C TYR A 219 7.57 -12.92 -8.95
N ILE A 220 6.48 -13.39 -9.55
CA ILE A 220 6.35 -13.52 -11.01
C ILE A 220 6.42 -12.14 -11.67
N LEU A 221 5.63 -11.20 -11.17
CA LEU A 221 5.56 -9.84 -11.70
C LEU A 221 6.92 -9.13 -11.62
N PHE A 222 7.54 -9.14 -10.45
CA PHE A 222 8.83 -8.47 -10.25
C PHE A 222 9.98 -9.16 -11.00
N LYS A 223 9.98 -10.49 -11.08
CA LYS A 223 10.95 -11.23 -11.90
C LYS A 223 10.85 -10.83 -13.38
N SER A 224 9.63 -10.66 -13.90
CA SER A 224 9.38 -10.19 -15.26
C SER A 224 9.88 -8.75 -15.46
N ILE A 225 9.55 -7.84 -14.53
CA ILE A 225 10.03 -6.44 -14.57
C ILE A 225 11.57 -6.41 -14.53
N LYS A 226 12.17 -7.15 -13.61
CA LYS A 226 13.62 -7.18 -13.43
C LYS A 226 14.33 -7.67 -14.69
N SER A 227 13.86 -8.77 -15.30
CA SER A 227 14.51 -9.35 -16.50
C SER A 227 14.30 -8.49 -17.75
N SER A 228 13.08 -7.96 -17.96
CA SER A 228 12.72 -7.26 -19.20
C SER A 228 13.06 -5.77 -19.19
N ILE A 229 13.15 -5.15 -18.01
CA ILE A 229 13.33 -3.70 -17.89
C ILE A 229 14.61 -3.36 -17.12
N LEU A 230 14.74 -3.80 -15.85
CA LEU A 230 15.82 -3.30 -14.99
C LEU A 230 17.19 -3.78 -15.46
N VAL A 231 17.35 -5.08 -15.76
CA VAL A 231 18.62 -5.65 -16.25
C VAL A 231 18.96 -5.11 -17.64
N TYR A 232 17.96 -4.92 -18.50
CA TYR A 232 18.17 -4.28 -19.81
C TYR A 232 18.68 -2.86 -19.64
N ASN A 233 18.04 -2.06 -18.80
CA ASN A 233 18.42 -0.68 -18.57
C ASN A 233 19.79 -0.56 -17.90
N GLU A 234 20.15 -1.45 -16.99
CA GLU A 234 21.47 -1.48 -16.35
C GLU A 234 22.58 -1.74 -17.39
N ARG A 235 22.39 -2.72 -18.27
CA ARG A 235 23.33 -3.02 -19.36
C ARG A 235 23.45 -1.86 -20.34
N ALA A 236 22.32 -1.24 -20.71
CA ALA A 236 22.30 -0.09 -21.61
C ALA A 236 23.01 1.12 -20.97
N ASP A 237 22.78 1.38 -19.68
CA ASP A 237 23.43 2.48 -18.94
C ASP A 237 24.95 2.25 -18.82
N GLN A 238 25.37 1.01 -18.58
CA GLN A 238 26.79 0.65 -18.57
C GLN A 238 27.42 0.91 -19.93
N ARG A 239 26.79 0.48 -21.03
CA ARG A 239 27.31 0.71 -22.39
C ARG A 239 27.36 2.19 -22.75
N LEU A 240 26.39 2.97 -22.34
CA LEU A 240 26.40 4.43 -22.52
C LEU A 240 27.56 5.10 -21.77
N ARG A 241 27.93 4.61 -20.59
CA ARG A 241 29.12 5.11 -19.86
C ARG A 241 30.41 4.75 -20.59
N GLU A 242 30.53 3.52 -21.09
CA GLU A 242 31.68 3.08 -21.89
C GLU A 242 31.84 3.95 -23.15
N ILE A 243 30.76 4.16 -23.91
CA ILE A 243 30.72 5.04 -25.08
C ILE A 243 31.15 6.48 -24.73
N LYS A 244 30.67 7.01 -23.59
CA LYS A 244 31.09 8.33 -23.12
C LYS A 244 32.58 8.40 -22.81
N GLN A 245 33.12 7.34 -22.24
CA GLN A 245 34.57 7.23 -21.97
C GLN A 245 35.37 7.09 -23.24
N GLU A 246 34.95 6.23 -24.19
CA GLU A 246 35.58 6.08 -25.50
C GLU A 246 35.68 7.44 -26.26
N ARG A 247 34.60 8.25 -26.21
CA ARG A 247 34.62 9.61 -26.77
C ARG A 247 35.63 10.54 -26.08
N ALA A 248 35.72 10.47 -24.75
CA ALA A 248 36.67 11.29 -24.00
C ALA A 248 38.12 10.86 -24.30
N ASP A 249 38.35 9.57 -24.40
CA ASP A 249 39.66 9.00 -24.72
C ASP A 249 40.06 9.31 -26.17
N LEU A 250 39.11 9.22 -27.13
CA LEU A 250 39.34 9.63 -28.51
C LEU A 250 39.77 11.11 -28.60
N ARG A 251 39.06 11.98 -27.89
CA ARG A 251 39.38 13.42 -27.87
C ARG A 251 40.77 13.68 -27.29
N THR A 252 41.13 12.96 -26.21
CA THR A 252 42.42 13.14 -25.54
C THR A 252 43.56 12.62 -26.42
N ARG A 253 43.41 11.42 -27.03
CA ARG A 253 44.39 10.84 -27.95
C ARG A 253 44.58 11.70 -29.22
N HIS A 254 43.46 12.18 -29.76
CA HIS A 254 43.50 13.08 -30.93
C HIS A 254 44.22 14.39 -30.61
N LYS A 255 43.97 15.02 -29.46
CA LYS A 255 44.67 16.25 -29.04
C LYS A 255 46.16 16.02 -28.94
N ALA A 256 46.60 14.95 -28.25
CA ALA A 256 48.02 14.62 -28.06
C ALA A 256 48.71 14.25 -29.37
N TRP A 257 48.00 13.63 -30.33
CA TRP A 257 48.53 13.34 -31.63
C TRP A 257 48.64 14.61 -32.49
N PHE A 258 47.61 15.49 -32.51
CA PHE A 258 47.58 16.74 -33.25
C PHE A 258 48.71 17.70 -32.82
N GLU A 259 49.04 17.77 -31.54
CA GLU A 259 50.14 18.59 -31.01
C GLU A 259 51.54 18.11 -31.47
N ARG A 260 51.65 16.89 -31.97
CA ARG A 260 52.92 16.35 -32.52
C ARG A 260 53.13 16.61 -33.99
N LEU A 261 52.12 17.10 -34.72
CA LEU A 261 52.19 17.45 -36.11
C LEU A 261 52.96 18.75 -36.31
N ASN A 262 53.62 18.89 -37.47
CA ASN A 262 54.22 20.17 -37.86
C ASN A 262 53.10 21.15 -38.34
N GLU A 263 53.42 22.44 -38.43
CA GLU A 263 52.43 23.50 -38.76
C GLU A 263 51.69 23.22 -40.06
N ILE A 264 52.37 22.75 -41.13
CA ILE A 264 51.72 22.47 -42.42
C ILE A 264 50.72 21.32 -42.30
N GLN A 265 51.10 20.27 -41.55
CA GLN A 265 50.20 19.13 -41.29
C GLN A 265 49.01 19.54 -40.45
N GLN A 266 49.21 20.37 -39.43
CA GLN A 266 48.14 20.89 -38.57
C GLN A 266 47.12 21.71 -39.41
N VAL A 267 47.58 22.58 -40.30
CA VAL A 267 46.69 23.37 -41.16
C VAL A 267 45.91 22.45 -42.13
N SER A 268 46.61 21.50 -42.77
CA SER A 268 45.96 20.55 -43.70
C SER A 268 44.88 19.73 -43.01
N TYR A 269 45.20 19.19 -41.84
CA TYR A 269 44.28 18.37 -41.06
C TYR A 269 43.11 19.19 -40.46
N THR A 270 43.37 20.43 -40.05
CA THR A 270 42.30 21.33 -39.59
C THR A 270 41.31 21.62 -40.72
N ASN A 271 41.76 21.82 -41.95
CA ASN A 271 40.88 22.01 -43.11
C ASN A 271 40.01 20.77 -43.40
N ALA A 272 40.56 19.56 -43.28
CA ALA A 272 39.80 18.33 -43.35
C ALA A 272 38.73 18.25 -42.25
N MET A 273 39.10 18.55 -40.98
CA MET A 273 38.17 18.57 -39.88
C MET A 273 37.03 19.59 -40.04
N VAL A 274 37.30 20.76 -40.63
CA VAL A 274 36.27 21.78 -40.92
C VAL A 274 35.28 21.26 -41.98
N ARG A 275 35.77 20.59 -43.02
CA ARG A 275 34.90 19.98 -44.03
C ARG A 275 34.03 18.88 -43.40
N ASP A 276 34.63 17.98 -42.61
CA ASP A 276 33.91 16.92 -41.94
C ASP A 276 32.83 17.47 -40.98
N ALA A 277 33.17 18.51 -40.19
CA ALA A 277 32.19 19.16 -39.33
C ALA A 277 31.02 19.76 -40.11
N THR A 278 31.28 20.31 -41.30
CA THR A 278 30.24 20.85 -42.19
C THR A 278 29.38 19.71 -42.73
N THR A 279 30.00 18.63 -43.22
CA THR A 279 29.31 17.43 -43.72
C THR A 279 28.40 16.83 -42.66
N MET A 280 28.89 16.64 -41.43
CA MET A 280 28.07 16.12 -40.31
C MET A 280 26.91 17.04 -39.96
N ASN A 281 27.03 18.35 -40.09
CA ASN A 281 25.93 19.30 -39.82
C ASN A 281 24.85 19.30 -40.92
N MET A 282 25.10 18.79 -42.12
CA MET A 282 24.08 18.66 -43.17
C MET A 282 23.03 17.58 -42.86
N GLY A 283 23.32 16.65 -41.95
CA GLY A 283 22.36 15.67 -41.44
C GLY A 283 22.11 14.43 -42.30
N ASP A 284 22.32 14.53 -43.61
CA ASP A 284 22.24 13.41 -44.56
C ASP A 284 23.58 13.31 -45.29
N TYR A 285 24.43 12.40 -44.87
CA TYR A 285 25.77 12.17 -45.44
C TYR A 285 26.16 10.70 -45.33
N ASP A 286 27.02 10.23 -46.22
CA ASP A 286 27.66 8.92 -46.11
C ASP A 286 28.92 9.03 -45.22
N PRO A 287 29.11 8.15 -44.22
CA PRO A 287 30.33 8.13 -43.39
C PRO A 287 31.63 8.00 -44.16
N SER A 288 31.59 7.46 -45.39
CA SER A 288 32.74 7.42 -46.32
C SER A 288 33.16 8.80 -46.83
N ASP A 289 32.29 9.82 -46.74
CA ASP A 289 32.58 11.20 -47.12
C ASP A 289 33.45 11.94 -46.12
N LEU A 290 33.62 11.41 -44.91
CA LEU A 290 34.49 11.97 -43.89
C LEU A 290 35.95 11.72 -44.26
N GLU A 291 36.78 12.75 -44.12
CA GLU A 291 38.19 12.70 -44.47
C GLU A 291 39.08 12.36 -43.28
N SER A 292 38.81 13.00 -42.09
CA SER A 292 39.67 12.87 -40.90
C SER A 292 39.37 11.61 -40.10
N ASP A 293 40.39 10.95 -39.61
CA ASP A 293 40.28 9.75 -38.77
C ASP A 293 39.51 10.04 -37.49
N TYR A 294 39.64 11.26 -36.96
CA TYR A 294 38.90 11.68 -35.78
C TYR A 294 37.38 11.64 -35.97
N PHE A 295 36.89 12.22 -37.04
CA PHE A 295 35.46 12.26 -37.30
C PHE A 295 34.91 10.90 -37.77
N LYS A 296 35.70 10.09 -38.50
CA LYS A 296 35.34 8.70 -38.83
C LYS A 296 35.11 7.87 -37.57
N GLU A 297 36.04 7.95 -36.62
CA GLU A 297 35.93 7.22 -35.38
C GLU A 297 34.84 7.79 -34.45
N LEU A 298 34.65 9.12 -34.45
CA LEU A 298 33.56 9.76 -33.72
C LEU A 298 32.19 9.33 -34.25
N GLU A 299 32.06 9.21 -35.58
CA GLU A 299 30.83 8.76 -36.23
C GLU A 299 30.53 7.29 -35.92
N ARG A 300 31.55 6.42 -35.93
CA ARG A 300 31.41 5.04 -35.47
C ARG A 300 30.84 4.96 -34.06
N ILE A 301 31.40 5.75 -33.14
CA ILE A 301 30.96 5.81 -31.72
C ILE A 301 29.53 6.38 -31.62
N ASN A 302 29.17 7.36 -32.46
CA ASN A 302 27.81 7.93 -32.50
C ASN A 302 26.78 6.91 -32.97
N ARG A 303 27.07 6.18 -34.05
CA ARG A 303 26.20 5.12 -34.57
C ARG A 303 25.97 4.03 -33.53
N GLU A 304 27.04 3.58 -32.89
CA GLU A 304 26.91 2.59 -31.81
C GLU A 304 26.01 3.07 -30.68
N LYS A 305 26.06 4.38 -30.33
CA LYS A 305 25.17 4.97 -29.34
C LYS A 305 23.70 4.97 -29.81
N ASP A 306 23.47 5.28 -31.10
CA ASP A 306 22.13 5.38 -31.66
C ASP A 306 21.50 3.99 -31.85
N ASP A 307 22.30 2.99 -32.24
CA ASP A 307 21.91 1.59 -32.38
C ASP A 307 21.55 0.93 -31.04
N LEU A 308 22.09 1.44 -29.93
CA LEU A 308 21.87 0.86 -28.59
C LEU A 308 20.41 0.88 -28.14
N ASN A 309 19.56 1.78 -28.72
CA ASN A 309 18.14 1.91 -28.35
C ASN A 309 17.89 1.86 -26.83
N ALA A 310 18.72 2.58 -26.06
CA ALA A 310 18.78 2.48 -24.59
C ALA A 310 17.42 2.62 -23.89
N HIS A 311 16.48 3.38 -24.46
CA HIS A 311 15.14 3.59 -23.90
C HIS A 311 14.08 2.57 -24.38
N LYS A 312 14.45 1.56 -25.18
CA LYS A 312 13.50 0.59 -25.76
C LYS A 312 12.64 -0.12 -24.69
N ALA A 313 13.27 -0.54 -23.61
CA ALA A 313 12.54 -1.21 -22.53
C ALA A 313 11.51 -0.29 -21.86
N LEU A 314 11.85 0.99 -21.64
CA LEU A 314 10.95 1.99 -21.06
C LEU A 314 9.81 2.36 -22.01
N ASP A 315 10.08 2.49 -23.30
CA ASP A 315 9.07 2.85 -24.30
C ASP A 315 8.07 1.71 -24.59
N THR A 316 8.50 0.45 -24.42
CA THR A 316 7.68 -0.72 -24.80
C THR A 316 7.03 -1.37 -23.59
N TRP A 317 7.82 -1.78 -22.60
CA TRP A 317 7.33 -2.61 -21.50
C TRP A 317 6.63 -1.81 -20.40
N VAL A 318 7.10 -0.60 -20.10
CA VAL A 318 6.51 0.20 -19.00
C VAL A 318 5.08 0.63 -19.32
N PRO A 319 4.72 1.14 -20.54
CA PRO A 319 3.34 1.44 -20.88
C PRO A 319 2.42 0.22 -20.86
N LEU A 320 2.91 -0.95 -21.34
CA LEU A 320 2.14 -2.20 -21.31
C LEU A 320 1.87 -2.66 -19.87
N LEU A 321 2.88 -2.57 -19.01
CA LEU A 321 2.76 -2.92 -17.61
C LEU A 321 1.80 -1.99 -16.87
N ALA A 322 1.84 -0.69 -17.15
CA ALA A 322 0.91 0.29 -16.59
C ALA A 322 -0.53 0.03 -17.05
N ALA A 323 -0.74 -0.25 -18.34
CA ALA A 323 -2.05 -0.62 -18.87
C ALA A 323 -2.59 -1.92 -18.24
N PHE A 324 -1.74 -2.93 -18.07
CA PHE A 324 -2.09 -4.17 -17.37
C PHE A 324 -2.52 -3.91 -15.92
N GLY A 325 -1.75 -3.10 -15.17
CA GLY A 325 -2.12 -2.67 -13.82
C GLY A 325 -3.46 -1.92 -13.79
N ALA A 326 -3.70 -1.02 -14.76
CA ALA A 326 -4.95 -0.29 -14.88
C ALA A 326 -6.15 -1.20 -15.16
N VAL A 327 -5.98 -2.25 -15.98
CA VAL A 327 -7.03 -3.26 -16.22
C VAL A 327 -7.36 -4.02 -14.94
N ILE A 328 -6.35 -4.48 -14.19
CA ILE A 328 -6.58 -5.18 -12.91
C ILE A 328 -7.36 -4.28 -11.96
N ILE A 329 -6.86 -3.09 -11.68
CA ILE A 329 -7.47 -2.16 -10.73
C ILE A 329 -8.86 -1.72 -11.22
N GLY A 330 -8.97 -1.37 -12.49
CA GLY A 330 -10.23 -0.95 -13.10
C GLY A 330 -11.29 -2.04 -13.08
N SER A 331 -10.92 -3.31 -13.37
CA SER A 331 -11.88 -4.42 -13.27
C SER A 331 -12.39 -4.62 -11.85
N LEU A 332 -11.51 -4.58 -10.86
CA LEU A 332 -11.89 -4.72 -9.46
C LEU A 332 -12.82 -3.57 -9.00
N MET A 333 -12.54 -2.34 -9.43
CA MET A 333 -13.41 -1.19 -9.13
C MET A 333 -14.75 -1.24 -9.86
N LEU A 334 -14.78 -1.68 -11.13
CA LEU A 334 -16.01 -1.80 -11.91
C LEU A 334 -16.93 -2.88 -11.36
N PHE A 335 -16.40 -4.06 -11.07
CA PHE A 335 -17.20 -5.19 -10.58
C PHE A 335 -17.69 -5.00 -9.14
N LYS A 336 -17.04 -4.17 -8.32
CA LYS A 336 -17.45 -3.92 -6.94
C LYS A 336 -18.12 -2.56 -6.76
N GLY A 337 -17.55 -1.50 -7.33
CA GLY A 337 -18.05 -0.14 -7.15
C GLY A 337 -19.40 0.09 -7.84
N LEU A 338 -19.64 -0.53 -8.99
CA LEU A 338 -20.88 -0.34 -9.74
C LEU A 338 -22.07 -1.09 -9.13
N ASP A 339 -21.85 -2.27 -8.55
CA ASP A 339 -22.90 -3.02 -7.86
C ASP A 339 -23.47 -2.20 -6.68
N ASN A 340 -22.61 -1.53 -5.94
CA ASN A 340 -23.02 -0.68 -4.81
C ASN A 340 -23.68 0.64 -5.24
N LEU A 341 -23.54 1.04 -6.51
CA LEU A 341 -24.12 2.27 -7.07
C LEU A 341 -25.37 1.98 -7.93
N ASP A 342 -25.88 0.74 -7.95
CA ASP A 342 -26.99 0.28 -8.80
C ASP A 342 -26.81 0.57 -10.30
N ILE A 343 -25.54 0.67 -10.75
CA ILE A 343 -25.21 0.89 -12.17
C ILE A 343 -24.99 -0.44 -12.85
N ASN A 344 -26.04 -0.97 -13.47
CA ASN A 344 -25.99 -2.24 -14.22
C ASN A 344 -25.42 -2.01 -15.63
N LEU A 345 -24.12 -2.24 -15.81
CA LEU A 345 -23.49 -2.25 -17.13
C LEU A 345 -23.52 -3.66 -17.73
N SER A 346 -23.71 -3.72 -19.06
CA SER A 346 -23.54 -4.98 -19.79
C SER A 346 -22.08 -5.44 -19.77
N MET A 347 -21.86 -6.75 -19.94
CA MET A 347 -20.49 -7.31 -20.05
C MET A 347 -19.67 -6.61 -21.14
N LEU A 348 -20.31 -6.25 -22.26
CA LEU A 348 -19.67 -5.48 -23.34
C LEU A 348 -19.32 -4.07 -22.88
N GLY A 349 -20.19 -3.40 -22.11
CA GLY A 349 -19.91 -2.09 -21.54
C GLY A 349 -18.69 -2.11 -20.61
N ASN A 350 -18.63 -3.08 -19.72
CA ASN A 350 -17.48 -3.26 -18.84
C ASN A 350 -16.17 -3.48 -19.63
N LEU A 351 -16.20 -4.34 -20.65
CA LEU A 351 -15.04 -4.60 -21.51
C LEU A 351 -14.58 -3.35 -22.27
N LEU A 352 -15.53 -2.56 -22.80
CA LEU A 352 -15.21 -1.31 -23.48
C LEU A 352 -14.56 -0.29 -22.54
N ILE A 353 -15.12 -0.09 -21.33
CA ILE A 353 -14.55 0.82 -20.34
C ILE A 353 -13.14 0.40 -19.96
N LEU A 354 -12.91 -0.89 -19.69
CA LEU A 354 -11.58 -1.42 -19.34
C LEU A 354 -10.58 -1.23 -20.49
N THR A 355 -11.01 -1.48 -21.73
CA THR A 355 -10.17 -1.29 -22.92
C THR A 355 -9.82 0.17 -23.12
N MET A 356 -10.79 1.08 -22.97
CA MET A 356 -10.56 2.53 -23.06
C MET A 356 -9.61 3.01 -21.94
N LEU A 357 -9.80 2.53 -20.70
CA LEU A 357 -8.92 2.84 -19.58
C LEU A 357 -7.49 2.35 -19.86
N ALA A 358 -7.34 1.11 -20.32
CA ALA A 358 -6.04 0.54 -20.66
C ALA A 358 -5.34 1.34 -21.77
N ALA A 359 -6.07 1.71 -22.82
CA ALA A 359 -5.54 2.50 -23.92
C ALA A 359 -5.12 3.91 -23.47
N ALA A 360 -5.93 4.57 -22.65
CA ALA A 360 -5.63 5.90 -22.12
C ALA A 360 -4.37 5.87 -21.23
N VAL A 361 -4.28 4.90 -20.30
CA VAL A 361 -3.11 4.75 -19.43
C VAL A 361 -1.87 4.39 -20.23
N TRP A 362 -1.99 3.45 -21.19
CA TRP A 362 -0.88 3.11 -22.08
C TRP A 362 -0.35 4.33 -22.82
N MET A 363 -1.25 5.12 -23.43
CA MET A 363 -0.89 6.32 -24.18
C MET A 363 -0.23 7.36 -23.27
N ALA A 364 -0.79 7.64 -22.10
CA ALA A 364 -0.25 8.61 -21.16
C ALA A 364 1.17 8.23 -20.71
N VAL A 365 1.38 6.96 -20.33
CA VAL A 365 2.68 6.47 -19.89
C VAL A 365 3.68 6.41 -21.04
N PHE A 366 3.24 6.07 -22.27
CA PHE A 366 4.08 6.10 -23.45
C PHE A 366 4.58 7.52 -23.78
N ILE A 367 3.69 8.52 -23.75
CA ILE A 367 4.06 9.93 -23.95
C ILE A 367 5.02 10.37 -22.86
N PHE A 368 4.74 10.01 -21.61
CA PHE A 368 5.60 10.35 -20.48
C PHE A 368 6.99 9.70 -20.62
N ALA A 369 7.08 8.41 -20.97
CA ALA A 369 8.35 7.73 -21.21
C ALA A 369 9.18 8.43 -22.28
N ARG A 370 8.53 8.82 -23.40
CA ARG A 370 9.19 9.57 -24.48
C ARG A 370 9.68 10.96 -24.06
N SER A 371 8.96 11.65 -23.18
CA SER A 371 9.39 12.95 -22.66
C SER A 371 10.67 12.87 -21.82
N LEU A 372 10.97 11.69 -21.28
CA LEU A 372 12.14 11.44 -20.43
C LEU A 372 13.39 11.01 -21.22
N LYS A 373 13.33 10.82 -22.54
CA LYS A 373 14.46 10.34 -23.38
C LYS A 373 15.72 11.21 -23.30
N ARG A 374 15.58 12.48 -22.96
CA ARG A 374 16.71 13.42 -22.80
C ARG A 374 17.40 13.33 -21.44
N ARG A 375 16.84 12.56 -20.49
CA ARG A 375 17.38 12.36 -19.15
C ARG A 375 18.20 11.07 -19.08
N ASP A 376 19.01 10.93 -18.05
CA ASP A 376 19.73 9.68 -17.76
C ASP A 376 18.75 8.52 -17.61
N LEU A 377 19.10 7.38 -18.17
CA LEU A 377 18.26 6.18 -18.21
C LEU A 377 17.84 5.71 -16.82
N SER A 378 18.78 5.70 -15.86
CA SER A 378 18.53 5.35 -14.45
C SER A 378 17.50 6.30 -13.82
N ARG A 379 17.64 7.62 -14.05
CA ARG A 379 16.69 8.62 -13.55
C ARG A 379 15.32 8.50 -14.20
N SER A 380 15.26 8.19 -15.49
CA SER A 380 14.00 7.98 -16.23
C SER A 380 13.27 6.76 -15.71
N THR A 381 13.98 5.65 -15.47
CA THR A 381 13.44 4.43 -14.88
C THR A 381 12.87 4.71 -13.50
N PHE A 382 13.62 5.39 -12.63
CA PHE A 382 13.16 5.75 -11.29
C PHE A 382 11.88 6.59 -11.34
N LEU A 383 11.82 7.64 -12.16
CA LEU A 383 10.66 8.52 -12.26
C LEU A 383 9.41 7.81 -12.79
N LEU A 384 9.56 7.00 -13.84
CA LEU A 384 8.44 6.23 -14.39
C LEU A 384 7.85 5.28 -13.36
N PHE A 385 8.68 4.47 -12.72
CA PHE A 385 8.22 3.54 -11.69
C PHE A 385 7.71 4.25 -10.43
N SER A 386 8.24 5.42 -10.07
CA SER A 386 7.69 6.22 -8.98
C SER A 386 6.24 6.63 -9.24
N TRP A 387 5.92 7.13 -10.44
CA TRP A 387 4.55 7.47 -10.80
C TRP A 387 3.63 6.25 -10.86
N MET A 388 4.12 5.13 -11.40
CA MET A 388 3.38 3.87 -11.39
C MET A 388 3.14 3.38 -9.97
N GLN A 389 4.11 3.53 -9.08
CA GLN A 389 3.99 3.15 -7.68
C GLN A 389 2.98 4.04 -6.93
N VAL A 390 2.92 5.35 -7.19
CA VAL A 390 1.86 6.21 -6.60
C VAL A 390 0.48 5.69 -6.99
N PHE A 391 0.30 5.27 -8.24
CA PHE A 391 -0.96 4.71 -8.71
C PHE A 391 -1.30 3.38 -8.01
N THR A 392 -0.33 2.46 -7.87
CA THR A 392 -0.57 1.18 -7.19
C THR A 392 -0.73 1.33 -5.69
N ALA A 393 -0.03 2.28 -5.05
CA ALA A 393 -0.25 2.64 -3.66
C ALA A 393 -1.68 3.16 -3.42
N SER A 394 -2.19 3.99 -4.33
CA SER A 394 -3.57 4.47 -4.28
C SER A 394 -4.58 3.34 -4.42
N ALA A 395 -4.34 2.41 -5.34
CA ALA A 395 -5.19 1.25 -5.53
C ALA A 395 -5.13 0.28 -4.35
N PHE A 396 -3.95 0.08 -3.77
CA PHE A 396 -3.81 -0.75 -2.59
C PHE A 396 -4.49 -0.11 -1.38
N ALA A 397 -4.36 1.20 -1.19
CA ALA A 397 -5.09 1.94 -0.17
C ALA A 397 -6.62 1.79 -0.33
N PHE A 398 -7.15 1.91 -1.55
CA PHE A 398 -8.56 1.67 -1.83
C PHE A 398 -8.98 0.23 -1.47
N SER A 399 -8.20 -0.77 -1.91
CA SER A 399 -8.46 -2.19 -1.61
C SER A 399 -8.41 -2.47 -0.11
N HIS A 400 -7.44 -1.89 0.58
CA HIS A 400 -7.28 -1.98 2.02
C HIS A 400 -8.48 -1.36 2.75
N GLY A 401 -8.85 -0.14 2.40
CA GLY A 401 -10.02 0.52 2.98
C GLY A 401 -11.32 -0.28 2.79
N SER A 402 -11.46 -0.99 1.67
CA SER A 402 -12.62 -1.86 1.41
C SER A 402 -12.67 -3.11 2.28
N ASN A 403 -11.52 -3.60 2.76
CA ASN A 403 -11.44 -4.82 3.56
C ASN A 403 -11.34 -4.52 5.05
N ASP A 404 -10.39 -3.71 5.45
CA ASP A 404 -9.95 -3.67 6.83
C ASP A 404 -10.76 -2.75 7.73
N ILE A 405 -11.42 -1.71 7.18
CA ILE A 405 -12.32 -0.87 7.96
C ILE A 405 -13.56 -1.67 8.45
N ALA A 406 -13.93 -2.74 7.74
CA ALA A 406 -14.99 -3.65 8.14
C ALA A 406 -14.76 -4.25 9.53
N ASN A 407 -13.49 -4.41 9.94
CA ASN A 407 -13.11 -4.89 11.27
C ASN A 407 -13.53 -3.93 12.41
N ALA A 408 -13.72 -2.63 12.11
CA ALA A 408 -14.28 -1.67 13.07
C ALA A 408 -15.80 -1.48 12.85
N ILE A 409 -16.24 -1.43 11.60
CA ILE A 409 -17.63 -1.17 11.25
C ILE A 409 -18.53 -2.35 11.61
N GLY A 410 -18.14 -3.59 11.31
CA GLY A 410 -18.98 -4.78 11.50
C GLY A 410 -19.49 -4.92 12.94
N PRO A 411 -18.58 -5.03 13.95
CA PRO A 411 -18.99 -5.10 15.34
C PRO A 411 -19.73 -3.85 15.81
N PHE A 412 -19.35 -2.66 15.36
CA PHE A 412 -20.03 -1.43 15.73
C PHE A 412 -21.49 -1.38 15.24
N ILE A 413 -21.73 -1.73 13.97
CA ILE A 413 -23.11 -1.79 13.41
C ILE A 413 -23.94 -2.85 14.11
N ALA A 414 -23.36 -4.00 14.47
CA ALA A 414 -24.04 -5.03 15.25
C ALA A 414 -24.60 -4.47 16.58
N VAL A 415 -23.78 -3.68 17.29
CA VAL A 415 -24.24 -3.01 18.52
C VAL A 415 -25.29 -1.96 18.23
N LEU A 416 -25.07 -1.13 17.21
CA LEU A 416 -25.98 -0.05 16.83
C LEU A 416 -27.37 -0.59 16.48
N ASP A 417 -27.44 -1.70 15.73
CA ASP A 417 -28.70 -2.35 15.38
C ASP A 417 -29.45 -2.93 16.59
N VAL A 418 -28.72 -3.60 17.50
CA VAL A 418 -29.30 -4.10 18.74
C VAL A 418 -29.89 -2.97 19.57
N LEU A 419 -29.18 -1.86 19.71
CA LEU A 419 -29.65 -0.70 20.47
C LEU A 419 -30.85 -0.01 19.81
N ARG A 420 -30.94 -0.04 18.47
CA ARG A 420 -32.03 0.58 17.73
C ARG A 420 -33.28 -0.29 17.66
N THR A 421 -33.12 -1.59 17.46
CA THR A 421 -34.24 -2.50 17.14
C THR A 421 -34.62 -3.43 18.28
N GLY A 422 -33.79 -3.55 19.32
CA GLY A 422 -33.93 -4.53 20.39
C GLY A 422 -33.67 -5.98 19.96
N GLY A 423 -33.31 -6.20 18.70
CA GLY A 423 -33.10 -7.53 18.08
C GLY A 423 -31.76 -7.66 17.38
N ILE A 424 -31.39 -8.87 16.97
CA ILE A 424 -30.20 -9.15 16.18
C ILE A 424 -30.60 -9.22 14.71
N SER A 425 -30.05 -8.32 13.88
CA SER A 425 -30.23 -8.32 12.43
C SER A 425 -29.01 -8.90 11.75
N THR A 426 -29.22 -9.73 10.72
CA THR A 426 -28.12 -10.34 9.92
C THR A 426 -27.65 -9.42 8.80
N GLU A 427 -28.52 -8.53 8.31
CA GLU A 427 -28.24 -7.60 7.23
C GLU A 427 -28.72 -6.20 7.62
N SER A 428 -27.87 -5.22 7.45
CA SER A 428 -28.20 -3.82 7.66
C SER A 428 -27.29 -2.94 6.83
N ALA A 429 -27.86 -1.97 6.12
CA ALA A 429 -27.07 -1.00 5.39
C ALA A 429 -26.18 -0.20 6.36
N VAL A 430 -24.90 -0.06 6.01
CA VAL A 430 -23.96 0.73 6.81
C VAL A 430 -24.21 2.23 6.54
N PRO A 431 -24.61 3.02 7.56
CA PRO A 431 -24.82 4.45 7.36
C PRO A 431 -23.51 5.16 6.97
N GLY A 432 -23.60 6.09 6.00
CA GLY A 432 -22.43 6.87 5.56
C GLY A 432 -21.73 7.65 6.68
N ALA A 433 -22.46 8.06 7.73
CA ALA A 433 -21.89 8.72 8.90
C ALA A 433 -20.91 7.82 9.66
N VAL A 434 -21.19 6.52 9.77
CA VAL A 434 -20.27 5.53 10.37
C VAL A 434 -19.00 5.43 9.56
N MET A 435 -19.13 5.23 8.25
CA MET A 435 -17.98 5.09 7.34
C MET A 435 -17.09 6.34 7.37
N LEU A 436 -17.70 7.53 7.33
CA LEU A 436 -16.96 8.80 7.35
C LEU A 436 -16.20 8.98 8.67
N THR A 437 -16.87 8.76 9.81
CA THR A 437 -16.24 8.99 11.13
C THR A 437 -15.11 8.01 11.39
N LEU A 438 -15.34 6.72 11.12
CA LEU A 438 -14.31 5.70 11.30
C LEU A 438 -13.17 5.86 10.27
N GLY A 439 -13.47 6.29 9.04
CA GLY A 439 -12.46 6.68 8.05
C GLY A 439 -11.58 7.85 8.52
N ILE A 440 -12.16 8.89 9.12
CA ILE A 440 -11.40 10.00 9.74
C ILE A 440 -10.51 9.49 10.88
N ALA A 441 -11.03 8.62 11.74
CA ALA A 441 -10.27 8.04 12.84
C ALA A 441 -9.07 7.23 12.34
N LEU A 442 -9.25 6.46 11.26
CA LEU A 442 -8.22 5.68 10.60
C LEU A 442 -7.07 6.58 10.09
N ILE A 443 -7.38 7.68 9.40
CA ILE A 443 -6.35 8.62 8.91
C ILE A 443 -5.64 9.35 10.05
N ALA A 444 -6.36 9.70 11.10
CA ALA A 444 -5.74 10.26 12.31
C ALA A 444 -4.76 9.25 12.95
N GLY A 445 -5.12 7.98 13.03
CA GLY A 445 -4.26 6.91 13.53
C GLY A 445 -2.97 6.77 12.73
N LEU A 446 -3.05 6.79 11.41
CA LEU A 446 -1.88 6.78 10.52
C LEU A 446 -0.93 7.95 10.85
N TRP A 447 -1.46 9.17 11.01
CA TRP A 447 -0.65 10.34 11.33
C TRP A 447 0.03 10.23 12.70
N PHE A 448 -0.71 9.84 13.75
CA PHE A 448 -0.18 9.88 15.10
C PHE A 448 0.75 8.71 15.43
N ILE A 449 0.43 7.51 14.97
CA ILE A 449 1.17 6.29 15.39
C ILE A 449 1.72 5.44 14.23
N GLY A 450 1.30 5.66 12.96
CA GLY A 450 1.67 4.81 11.82
C GLY A 450 3.15 4.82 11.47
N ARG A 451 3.91 5.88 11.81
CA ARG A 451 5.34 6.02 11.51
C ARG A 451 6.21 4.87 12.03
N TYR A 452 5.80 4.21 13.12
CA TYR A 452 6.57 3.10 13.70
C TYR A 452 6.55 1.88 12.78
N VAL A 453 5.38 1.54 12.26
CA VAL A 453 5.19 0.40 11.36
C VAL A 453 5.72 0.69 9.95
N ILE A 454 5.52 1.90 9.42
CA ILE A 454 6.07 2.33 8.12
C ILE A 454 7.59 2.11 8.09
N LYS A 455 8.30 2.45 9.17
CA LYS A 455 9.74 2.24 9.27
C LYS A 455 10.11 0.75 9.19
N THR A 456 9.38 -0.12 9.86
CA THR A 456 9.63 -1.57 9.86
C THR A 456 9.43 -2.17 8.47
N VAL A 457 8.33 -1.84 7.82
CA VAL A 457 7.97 -2.39 6.50
C VAL A 457 8.80 -1.77 5.38
N GLY A 458 8.98 -0.44 5.44
CA GLY A 458 9.61 0.32 4.34
C GLY A 458 11.12 0.11 4.19
N SER A 459 11.84 -0.14 5.28
CA SER A 459 13.31 -0.26 5.25
C SER A 459 13.85 -1.54 5.86
N GLY A 460 13.02 -2.34 6.51
CA GLY A 460 13.47 -3.48 7.30
C GLY A 460 13.48 -4.82 6.54
N LEU A 461 12.50 -5.07 5.68
CA LEU A 461 12.28 -6.40 5.07
C LEU A 461 13.15 -6.65 3.83
N THR A 462 13.33 -5.67 2.97
CA THR A 462 14.19 -5.71 1.79
C THR A 462 14.49 -4.29 1.30
N GLU A 463 15.56 -4.14 0.51
CA GLU A 463 15.80 -2.87 -0.19
C GLU A 463 14.68 -2.61 -1.21
N MET A 464 14.04 -1.45 -1.10
CA MET A 464 12.92 -1.07 -1.95
C MET A 464 13.36 -0.09 -3.04
N HIS A 465 12.98 -0.40 -4.27
CA HIS A 465 13.05 0.49 -5.43
C HIS A 465 11.61 0.72 -5.93
N PRO A 466 11.27 1.85 -6.58
CA PRO A 466 9.90 2.08 -7.06
C PRO A 466 9.33 0.94 -7.91
N ALA A 467 10.17 0.26 -8.70
CA ALA A 467 9.73 -0.90 -9.49
C ALA A 467 9.33 -2.11 -8.63
N SER A 468 10.04 -2.35 -7.52
CA SER A 468 9.68 -3.41 -6.58
C SER A 468 8.47 -3.02 -5.75
N GLY A 469 8.38 -1.76 -5.33
CA GLY A 469 7.19 -1.23 -4.64
C GLY A 469 5.93 -1.33 -5.50
N PHE A 470 6.00 -0.93 -6.77
CA PHE A 470 4.92 -1.12 -7.75
C PHE A 470 4.45 -2.58 -7.81
N ALA A 471 5.38 -3.54 -7.93
CA ALA A 471 5.04 -4.95 -8.02
C ALA A 471 4.40 -5.48 -6.72
N ALA A 472 4.90 -5.06 -5.55
CA ALA A 472 4.33 -5.46 -4.25
C ALA A 472 2.92 -4.93 -4.07
N GLU A 473 2.71 -3.64 -4.30
CA GLU A 473 1.43 -2.97 -4.10
C GLU A 473 0.37 -3.43 -5.10
N LEU A 474 0.72 -3.61 -6.39
CA LEU A 474 -0.21 -4.14 -7.38
C LEU A 474 -0.66 -5.55 -7.04
N SER A 475 0.29 -6.41 -6.62
CA SER A 475 -0.02 -7.78 -6.23
C SER A 475 -0.90 -7.83 -4.98
N ALA A 476 -0.58 -7.00 -3.97
CA ALA A 476 -1.35 -6.91 -2.75
C ALA A 476 -2.76 -6.36 -3.02
N ALA A 477 -2.89 -5.29 -3.80
CA ALA A 477 -4.18 -4.71 -4.19
C ALA A 477 -5.08 -5.74 -4.88
N ALA A 478 -4.53 -6.49 -5.83
CA ALA A 478 -5.28 -7.52 -6.55
C ALA A 478 -5.79 -8.64 -5.64
N VAL A 479 -4.94 -9.12 -4.72
CA VAL A 479 -5.31 -10.22 -3.81
C VAL A 479 -6.31 -9.73 -2.74
N VAL A 480 -6.09 -8.56 -2.13
CA VAL A 480 -7.01 -7.99 -1.13
C VAL A 480 -8.38 -7.73 -1.74
N MET A 481 -8.43 -7.06 -2.90
CA MET A 481 -9.69 -6.75 -3.55
C MET A 481 -10.41 -8.01 -4.03
N GLY A 482 -9.67 -8.97 -4.61
CA GLY A 482 -10.25 -10.27 -5.00
C GLY A 482 -10.85 -11.02 -3.80
N SER A 483 -10.23 -10.94 -2.62
CA SER A 483 -10.77 -11.49 -1.38
C SER A 483 -12.02 -10.74 -0.91
N SER A 484 -12.01 -9.40 -1.01
CA SER A 484 -13.16 -8.55 -0.66
C SER A 484 -14.39 -8.85 -1.53
N LEU A 485 -14.19 -9.13 -2.83
CA LEU A 485 -15.27 -9.58 -3.73
C LEU A 485 -15.94 -10.89 -3.29
N LEU A 486 -15.19 -11.75 -2.60
CA LEU A 486 -15.67 -13.01 -2.05
C LEU A 486 -16.20 -12.86 -0.61
N GLY A 487 -16.28 -11.66 -0.08
CA GLY A 487 -16.66 -11.37 1.31
C GLY A 487 -15.68 -11.97 2.33
N LEU A 488 -14.44 -12.26 1.95
CA LEU A 488 -13.45 -12.87 2.83
C LEU A 488 -12.64 -11.80 3.56
N PRO A 489 -12.71 -11.73 4.89
CA PRO A 489 -11.85 -10.88 5.69
C PRO A 489 -10.44 -11.46 5.70
N VAL A 490 -9.54 -10.84 4.93
CA VAL A 490 -8.13 -11.24 4.82
C VAL A 490 -7.23 -10.24 5.55
N SER A 491 -5.98 -10.61 5.73
CA SER A 491 -4.97 -9.71 6.29
C SER A 491 -4.19 -9.04 5.17
N SER A 492 -4.47 -7.79 4.90
CA SER A 492 -3.72 -6.94 3.98
C SER A 492 -2.24 -6.84 4.34
N THR A 493 -1.93 -6.76 5.65
CA THR A 493 -0.57 -6.83 6.20
C THR A 493 0.16 -8.11 5.79
N HIS A 494 -0.47 -9.28 5.97
CA HIS A 494 0.14 -10.57 5.61
C HIS A 494 0.36 -10.68 4.10
N ILE A 495 -0.60 -10.21 3.30
CA ILE A 495 -0.51 -10.22 1.83
C ILE A 495 0.66 -9.36 1.37
N LEU A 496 0.79 -8.14 1.90
CA LEU A 496 1.87 -7.24 1.52
C LEU A 496 3.24 -7.78 1.97
N ILE A 497 3.35 -8.32 3.18
CA ILE A 497 4.60 -8.94 3.65
C ILE A 497 4.96 -10.14 2.78
N GLY A 498 3.98 -10.96 2.40
CA GLY A 498 4.16 -12.04 1.42
C GLY A 498 4.69 -11.52 0.09
N ALA A 499 4.09 -10.44 -0.45
CA ALA A 499 4.52 -9.80 -1.69
C ALA A 499 5.96 -9.26 -1.61
N VAL A 500 6.29 -8.55 -0.52
CA VAL A 500 7.66 -8.03 -0.27
C VAL A 500 8.66 -9.18 -0.14
N LEU A 501 8.28 -10.29 0.50
CA LEU A 501 9.11 -11.49 0.59
C LEU A 501 9.35 -12.11 -0.79
N GLY A 502 8.32 -12.21 -1.63
CA GLY A 502 8.43 -12.68 -3.02
C GLY A 502 9.45 -11.87 -3.82
N ILE A 503 9.43 -10.55 -3.67
CA ILE A 503 10.43 -9.64 -4.25
C ILE A 503 11.82 -9.88 -3.66
N GLY A 504 11.92 -10.01 -2.34
CA GLY A 504 13.18 -10.29 -1.65
C GLY A 504 13.86 -11.58 -2.14
N ILE A 505 13.06 -12.61 -2.47
CA ILE A 505 13.56 -13.85 -3.06
C ILE A 505 14.15 -13.60 -4.47
N VAL A 506 13.49 -12.81 -5.32
CA VAL A 506 13.99 -12.43 -6.66
C VAL A 506 15.31 -11.66 -6.55
N ASN A 507 15.45 -10.79 -5.55
CA ASN A 507 16.66 -10.01 -5.31
C ASN A 507 17.73 -10.76 -4.52
N LYS A 508 17.43 -11.95 -3.98
CA LYS A 508 18.30 -12.68 -3.04
C LYS A 508 18.67 -11.85 -1.80
N ALA A 509 17.77 -10.97 -1.39
CA ALA A 509 17.95 -9.98 -0.32
C ALA A 509 16.82 -10.05 0.73
N ALA A 510 16.13 -11.19 0.84
CA ALA A 510 15.07 -11.37 1.84
C ALA A 510 15.65 -11.42 3.25
N ASN A 511 15.17 -10.58 4.14
CA ASN A 511 15.60 -10.54 5.54
C ASN A 511 14.80 -11.53 6.40
N TRP A 512 15.23 -12.79 6.40
CA TRP A 512 14.60 -13.87 7.16
C TRP A 512 14.65 -13.67 8.67
N SER A 513 15.58 -12.87 9.20
CA SER A 513 15.69 -12.60 10.64
C SER A 513 14.51 -11.78 11.16
N LEU A 514 13.95 -10.88 10.32
CA LEU A 514 12.75 -10.11 10.64
C LEU A 514 11.46 -10.92 10.47
N MET A 515 11.46 -11.96 9.64
CA MET A 515 10.26 -12.78 9.44
C MET A 515 9.86 -13.58 10.68
N LYS A 516 10.83 -14.02 11.50
CA LYS A 516 10.54 -14.80 12.72
C LYS A 516 9.70 -14.01 13.74
N PRO A 517 10.09 -12.79 14.19
CA PRO A 517 9.27 -12.03 15.12
C PRO A 517 7.91 -11.62 14.53
N ILE A 518 7.84 -11.36 13.21
CA ILE A 518 6.58 -11.05 12.53
C ILE A 518 5.65 -12.27 12.55
N ALA A 519 6.13 -13.45 12.19
CA ALA A 519 5.34 -14.68 12.22
C ALA A 519 4.88 -15.01 13.66
N LEU A 520 5.72 -14.79 14.66
CA LEU A 520 5.34 -14.96 16.07
C LEU A 520 4.24 -13.98 16.48
N ALA A 521 4.35 -12.72 16.05
CA ALA A 521 3.33 -11.70 16.33
C ALA A 521 1.97 -12.10 15.73
N TRP A 522 1.95 -12.73 14.55
CA TRP A 522 0.72 -13.24 13.92
C TRP A 522 0.04 -14.32 14.76
N VAL A 523 0.82 -15.26 15.30
CA VAL A 523 0.29 -16.33 16.17
C VAL A 523 -0.24 -15.78 17.48
N ILE A 524 0.46 -14.81 18.09
CA ILE A 524 0.09 -14.23 19.40
C ILE A 524 -1.15 -13.33 19.28
N THR A 525 -1.40 -12.72 18.12
CA THR A 525 -2.48 -11.75 17.90
C THR A 525 -3.86 -12.30 18.29
N LEU A 526 -4.22 -13.50 17.82
CA LEU A 526 -5.51 -14.13 18.11
C LEU A 526 -5.73 -14.32 19.63
N PRO A 527 -4.86 -15.03 20.36
CA PRO A 527 -5.06 -15.27 21.79
C PRO A 527 -4.96 -13.98 22.62
N ALA A 528 -4.10 -13.03 22.25
CA ALA A 528 -3.99 -11.76 22.98
C ALA A 528 -5.28 -10.94 22.90
N ALA A 529 -5.81 -10.75 21.70
CA ALA A 529 -7.08 -10.06 21.50
C ALA A 529 -8.25 -10.80 22.17
N ALA A 530 -8.26 -12.14 22.10
CA ALA A 530 -9.28 -12.97 22.75
C ALA A 530 -9.30 -12.77 24.28
N VAL A 531 -8.14 -12.81 24.91
CA VAL A 531 -8.04 -12.62 26.39
C VAL A 531 -8.49 -11.21 26.79
N ILE A 532 -8.05 -10.16 26.08
CA ILE A 532 -8.45 -8.78 26.40
C ILE A 532 -9.97 -8.62 26.22
N SER A 533 -10.54 -9.17 25.15
CA SER A 533 -11.98 -9.12 24.91
C SER A 533 -12.79 -9.93 25.94
N ALA A 534 -12.29 -11.09 26.38
CA ALA A 534 -12.89 -11.89 27.44
C ALA A 534 -12.97 -11.12 28.76
N ILE A 535 -11.91 -10.44 29.14
CA ILE A 535 -11.89 -9.56 30.32
C ILE A 535 -12.90 -8.41 30.14
N THR A 536 -12.87 -7.76 28.98
CA THR A 536 -13.75 -6.62 28.68
C THR A 536 -15.23 -7.02 28.73
N VAL A 537 -15.63 -8.14 28.11
CA VAL A 537 -17.03 -8.59 28.15
C VAL A 537 -17.47 -8.95 29.56
N SER A 538 -16.59 -9.54 30.35
CA SER A 538 -16.90 -9.86 31.76
C SER A 538 -17.16 -8.59 32.58
N VAL A 539 -16.38 -7.52 32.33
CA VAL A 539 -16.60 -6.22 33.00
C VAL A 539 -17.89 -5.57 32.51
N LEU A 540 -18.11 -5.52 31.18
CA LEU A 540 -19.30 -4.89 30.63
C LEU A 540 -20.60 -5.59 31.08
N ARG A 541 -20.62 -6.92 31.22
CA ARG A 541 -21.78 -7.68 31.73
C ARG A 541 -22.08 -7.44 33.20
N VAL A 542 -21.14 -6.89 33.97
CA VAL A 542 -21.41 -6.46 35.38
C VAL A 542 -22.04 -5.06 35.37
N ILE A 543 -21.77 -4.24 34.38
CA ILE A 543 -22.25 -2.84 34.30
C ILE A 543 -23.63 -2.77 33.63
N PHE A 544 -23.88 -3.59 32.64
CA PHE A 544 -25.09 -3.62 31.80
C PHE A 544 -25.85 -4.94 31.97
#